data_87b9306f20b7505fe047da1d9577c26c
#
_entry.id   87b9306f20b7505fe047da1d9577c26c
#
_cell.length_a   1.000
_cell.length_b   1.000
_cell.length_c   1.000
_cell.angle_alpha   90.00
_cell.angle_beta   90.00
_cell.angle_gamma   90.00
#
_symmetry.space_group_name_H-M   'P 1'
#
loop_
_entity.id
_entity.type
_entity.pdbx_description
1 polymer ?
#
loop_
_entity_poly.entity_id
_entity_poly.type
_entity_poly.pdbx_seq_one_letter_code
_entity_poly.pdbx_strand_id
1 'polypeptide(L)'
;MVVDRTKQDDPTHAQQPLASWRRAFLVALASNGNITKAAAAAEVARSWAYTCRAADPSFAEDWDEALEIAADTLEDRAWRRANFEDIQYKFTKSGDPILHPVTGEPYFEHVGSDTVLITLLKAHRPDKYKDRKEVTGKDGAPLVPPSDLSRLTREDKLALLAIRRKLQPKEGDAE
;
A
#
# COMPACT_ATOMS: atom_id res chain seq x y z
N MET A 1 -59.78 -3.98 6.95
CA MET A 1 -58.87 -3.62 8.07
C MET A 1 -57.48 -3.50 7.47
N VAL A 2 -57.16 -2.27 7.05
CA VAL A 2 -55.90 -1.94 6.35
C VAL A 2 -54.91 -1.54 7.41
N VAL A 3 -53.81 -2.28 7.52
CA VAL A 3 -52.67 -1.93 8.40
C VAL A 3 -51.68 -1.14 7.57
N ASP A 4 -51.76 0.18 7.72
CA ASP A 4 -50.79 1.13 7.21
C ASP A 4 -49.46 0.95 8.01
N ARG A 5 -48.42 0.48 7.34
CA ARG A 5 -47.06 0.49 7.85
C ARG A 5 -46.33 1.68 7.26
N THR A 6 -46.60 2.84 7.75
CA THR A 6 -45.71 3.98 7.62
C THR A 6 -44.41 3.68 8.32
N LYS A 7 -43.41 3.37 7.52
CA LYS A 7 -42.03 3.30 7.94
C LYS A 7 -41.62 4.70 8.36
N GLN A 8 -41.51 4.89 9.67
CA GLN A 8 -41.04 6.11 10.29
C GLN A 8 -39.58 6.29 9.87
N ASP A 9 -39.35 7.13 8.86
CA ASP A 9 -38.01 7.66 8.58
C ASP A 9 -37.62 8.54 9.75
N ASP A 10 -36.59 8.10 10.48
CA ASP A 10 -36.04 8.81 11.63
C ASP A 10 -35.40 10.13 11.17
N PRO A 11 -35.96 11.30 11.50
CA PRO A 11 -35.49 12.59 10.99
C PRO A 11 -34.17 13.05 11.61
N THR A 12 -33.56 12.26 12.49
CA THR A 12 -32.36 12.66 13.23
C THR A 12 -31.08 12.63 12.36
N HIS A 13 -31.07 11.92 11.22
CA HIS A 13 -29.96 11.89 10.30
C HIS A 13 -30.04 12.90 9.13
N ALA A 14 -31.16 13.60 8.99
CA ALA A 14 -31.45 14.47 7.82
C ALA A 14 -30.96 15.91 7.96
N GLN A 15 -30.37 16.34 9.08
CA GLN A 15 -30.08 17.76 9.33
C GLN A 15 -28.63 18.11 9.73
N GLN A 16 -27.69 17.22 9.60
CA GLN A 16 -26.30 17.68 9.56
C GLN A 16 -26.04 18.19 8.14
N PRO A 17 -25.46 19.41 7.98
CA PRO A 17 -25.11 19.88 6.64
C PRO A 17 -24.21 18.81 6.01
N LEU A 18 -24.67 18.23 4.90
CA LEU A 18 -23.97 17.14 4.18
C LEU A 18 -22.46 17.43 3.94
N ALA A 19 -22.08 18.71 4.01
CA ALA A 19 -20.72 19.19 3.91
C ALA A 19 -19.85 18.95 5.16
N SER A 20 -20.40 18.92 6.38
CA SER A 20 -19.56 18.92 7.60
C SER A 20 -18.95 17.56 7.94
N TRP A 21 -19.75 16.49 7.95
CA TRP A 21 -19.24 15.15 8.26
C TRP A 21 -18.33 14.60 7.16
N ARG A 22 -18.64 14.85 5.88
CA ARG A 22 -17.79 14.43 4.76
C ARG A 22 -16.41 15.06 4.86
N ARG A 23 -16.36 16.36 5.13
CA ARG A 23 -15.09 17.07 5.33
C ARG A 23 -14.31 16.52 6.53
N ALA A 24 -14.97 16.30 7.67
CA ALA A 24 -14.33 15.70 8.85
C ALA A 24 -13.80 14.29 8.54
N PHE A 25 -14.58 13.50 7.82
CA PHE A 25 -14.20 12.17 7.36
C PHE A 25 -12.97 12.21 6.46
N LEU A 26 -12.96 13.04 5.41
CA LEU A 26 -11.86 13.13 4.44
C LEU A 26 -10.57 13.65 5.10
N VAL A 27 -10.66 14.67 5.97
CA VAL A 27 -9.50 15.16 6.73
C VAL A 27 -8.91 14.07 7.62
N ALA A 28 -9.76 13.33 8.34
CA ALA A 28 -9.30 12.23 9.18
C ALA A 28 -8.73 11.07 8.34
N LEU A 29 -9.33 10.78 7.17
CA LEU A 29 -8.85 9.75 6.26
C LEU A 29 -7.47 10.11 5.68
N ALA A 30 -7.30 11.34 5.21
CA ALA A 30 -6.04 11.86 4.69
C ALA A 30 -4.91 11.84 5.74
N SER A 31 -5.25 11.99 7.03
CA SER A 31 -4.25 11.99 8.10
C SER A 31 -3.73 10.62 8.48
N ASN A 32 -4.50 9.54 8.29
CA ASN A 32 -4.15 8.22 8.83
C ASN A 32 -4.50 7.02 7.93
N GLY A 33 -5.16 7.21 6.80
CA GLY A 33 -5.55 6.15 5.86
C GLY A 33 -6.54 5.11 6.42
N ASN A 34 -7.13 5.36 7.61
CA ASN A 34 -7.95 4.37 8.32
C ASN A 34 -9.43 4.75 8.30
N ILE A 35 -10.19 4.07 7.45
CA ILE A 35 -11.62 4.32 7.24
C ILE A 35 -12.44 4.22 8.53
N THR A 36 -12.10 3.28 9.43
CA THR A 36 -12.83 3.13 10.70
C THR A 36 -12.59 4.32 11.62
N LYS A 37 -11.36 4.82 11.71
CA LYS A 37 -11.03 6.01 12.49
C LYS A 37 -11.63 7.27 11.86
N ALA A 38 -11.60 7.38 10.54
CA ALA A 38 -12.22 8.49 9.82
C ALA A 38 -13.74 8.55 10.04
N ALA A 39 -14.42 7.40 9.97
CA ALA A 39 -15.86 7.31 10.26
C ALA A 39 -16.19 7.69 11.71
N ALA A 40 -15.38 7.23 12.66
CA ALA A 40 -15.52 7.61 14.07
C ALA A 40 -15.30 9.11 14.30
N ALA A 41 -14.28 9.71 13.65
CA ALA A 41 -14.00 11.14 13.74
C ALA A 41 -15.10 12.02 13.12
N ALA A 42 -15.80 11.49 12.11
CA ALA A 42 -16.94 12.14 11.45
C ALA A 42 -18.29 11.80 12.11
N GLU A 43 -18.28 10.99 13.18
CA GLU A 43 -19.49 10.55 13.90
C GLU A 43 -20.51 9.83 13.01
N VAL A 44 -20.03 9.08 12.00
CA VAL A 44 -20.88 8.31 11.09
C VAL A 44 -20.55 6.81 11.14
N ALA A 45 -21.53 5.98 10.79
CA ALA A 45 -21.28 4.57 10.64
C ALA A 45 -20.39 4.30 9.41
N ARG A 46 -19.41 3.39 9.55
CA ARG A 46 -18.53 2.99 8.44
C ARG A 46 -19.34 2.52 7.21
N SER A 47 -20.38 1.73 7.41
CA SER A 47 -21.27 1.25 6.33
C SER A 47 -21.95 2.41 5.59
N TRP A 48 -22.37 3.45 6.33
CA TRP A 48 -22.96 4.63 5.75
C TRP A 48 -21.97 5.40 4.86
N ALA A 49 -20.73 5.57 5.30
CA ALA A 49 -19.68 6.18 4.49
C ALA A 49 -19.48 5.46 3.15
N TYR A 50 -19.45 4.12 3.15
CA TYR A 50 -19.40 3.34 1.90
C TYR A 50 -20.65 3.50 1.02
N THR A 51 -21.83 3.56 1.61
CA THR A 51 -23.06 3.80 0.86
C THR A 51 -23.02 5.18 0.17
N CYS A 52 -22.56 6.21 0.87
CA CYS A 52 -22.39 7.54 0.30
C CYS A 52 -21.33 7.58 -0.81
N ARG A 53 -20.20 6.88 -0.63
CA ARG A 53 -19.17 6.75 -1.67
C ARG A 53 -19.72 6.10 -2.95
N ALA A 54 -20.54 5.06 -2.81
CA ALA A 54 -21.12 4.37 -3.95
C ALA A 54 -22.20 5.21 -4.67
N ALA A 55 -22.87 6.10 -3.94
CA ALA A 55 -23.95 6.94 -4.48
C ALA A 55 -23.48 8.28 -5.08
N ASP A 56 -22.28 8.74 -4.72
CA ASP A 56 -21.76 10.05 -5.12
C ASP A 56 -20.33 9.92 -5.67
N PRO A 57 -20.17 10.02 -7.01
CA PRO A 57 -18.87 9.93 -7.67
C PRO A 57 -17.87 10.99 -7.21
N SER A 58 -18.33 12.24 -6.94
CA SER A 58 -17.45 13.30 -6.45
C SER A 58 -16.87 12.96 -5.07
N PHE A 59 -17.70 12.42 -4.17
CA PHE A 59 -17.23 11.98 -2.87
C PHE A 59 -16.30 10.76 -2.99
N ALA A 60 -16.49 9.92 -4.00
CA ALA A 60 -15.57 8.80 -4.27
C ALA A 60 -14.20 9.30 -4.72
N GLU A 61 -14.14 10.31 -5.59
CA GLU A 61 -12.89 10.95 -6.03
C GLU A 61 -12.16 11.61 -4.84
N ASP A 62 -12.85 12.42 -4.04
CA ASP A 62 -12.29 13.04 -2.83
C ASP A 62 -11.78 11.99 -1.82
N TRP A 63 -12.46 10.85 -1.72
CA TRP A 63 -12.04 9.74 -0.87
C TRP A 63 -10.74 9.11 -1.35
N ASP A 64 -10.63 8.85 -2.65
CA ASP A 64 -9.44 8.26 -3.24
C ASP A 64 -8.26 9.22 -3.13
N GLU A 65 -8.46 10.53 -3.36
CA GLU A 65 -7.44 11.56 -3.11
C GLU A 65 -6.99 11.60 -1.64
N ALA A 66 -7.92 11.48 -0.69
CA ALA A 66 -7.58 11.43 0.73
C ALA A 66 -6.72 10.19 1.09
N LEU A 67 -6.94 9.05 0.43
CA LEU A 67 -6.09 7.86 0.60
C LEU A 67 -4.70 8.04 0.01
N GLU A 68 -4.57 8.69 -1.15
CA GLU A 68 -3.26 9.02 -1.75
C GLU A 68 -2.46 9.96 -0.83
N ILE A 69 -3.07 11.02 -0.29
CA ILE A 69 -2.42 11.91 0.68
C ILE A 69 -1.93 11.14 1.92
N ALA A 70 -2.73 10.17 2.41
CA ALA A 70 -2.33 9.33 3.53
C ALA A 70 -1.15 8.41 3.18
N ALA A 71 -1.11 7.88 1.95
CA ALA A 71 0.00 7.07 1.44
C ALA A 71 1.29 7.90 1.32
N ASP A 72 1.22 9.08 0.73
CA ASP A 72 2.35 10.02 0.62
C ASP A 72 2.94 10.37 1.99
N THR A 73 2.07 10.62 2.99
CA THR A 73 2.49 10.89 4.37
C THR A 73 3.23 9.69 4.98
N LEU A 74 2.78 8.46 4.69
CA LEU A 74 3.43 7.24 5.16
C LEU A 74 4.78 7.03 4.47
N GLU A 75 4.86 7.29 3.16
CA GLU A 75 6.10 7.23 2.39
C GLU A 75 7.13 8.25 2.91
N ASP A 76 6.72 9.51 3.16
CA ASP A 76 7.61 10.53 3.74
C ASP A 76 8.20 10.08 5.08
N ARG A 77 7.38 9.47 5.95
CA ARG A 77 7.86 8.87 7.20
C ARG A 77 8.86 7.74 6.96
N ALA A 78 8.58 6.89 5.97
CA ALA A 78 9.48 5.79 5.63
C ALA A 78 10.83 6.32 5.11
N TRP A 79 10.82 7.35 4.28
CA TRP A 79 12.02 8.03 3.79
C TRP A 79 12.84 8.65 4.92
N ARG A 80 12.21 9.41 5.82
CA ARG A 80 12.90 9.99 6.98
C ARG A 80 13.54 8.93 7.86
N ARG A 81 12.81 7.83 8.09
CA ARG A 81 13.33 6.72 8.89
C ARG A 81 14.45 5.96 8.18
N ALA A 82 14.41 5.84 6.86
CA ALA A 82 15.50 5.25 6.07
C ALA A 82 16.76 6.11 6.07
N ASN A 83 16.59 7.44 6.10
CA ASN A 83 17.69 8.42 6.09
C ASN A 83 18.25 8.75 7.48
N PHE A 84 17.78 8.08 8.54
CA PHE A 84 18.18 8.38 9.93
C PHE A 84 17.90 9.84 10.34
N GLU A 85 16.80 10.41 9.85
CA GLU A 85 16.41 11.79 10.18
C GLU A 85 15.64 11.89 11.50
N ASP A 86 15.06 10.77 11.98
CA ASP A 86 14.40 10.74 13.28
C ASP A 86 15.43 10.88 14.39
N ILE A 87 15.09 11.68 15.40
CA ILE A 87 15.93 11.87 16.58
C ILE A 87 15.26 11.27 17.83
N GLN A 88 16.09 10.70 18.71
CA GLN A 88 15.65 10.17 19.98
C GLN A 88 16.49 10.77 21.11
N TYR A 89 15.84 11.57 21.97
CA TYR A 89 16.49 12.09 23.15
C TYR A 89 16.75 10.99 24.17
N LYS A 90 17.87 11.08 24.88
CA LYS A 90 18.26 10.12 25.91
C LYS A 90 17.98 10.69 27.30
N PHE A 91 17.45 9.83 28.15
CA PHE A 91 17.10 10.15 29.54
C PHE A 91 17.78 9.19 30.49
N THR A 92 18.08 9.69 31.70
CA THR A 92 18.53 8.86 32.82
C THR A 92 17.39 7.95 33.29
N LYS A 93 17.70 7.01 34.20
CA LYS A 93 16.67 6.17 34.85
C LYS A 93 15.70 6.96 35.71
N SER A 94 16.11 8.15 36.19
CA SER A 94 15.26 9.10 36.95
C SER A 94 14.36 9.95 36.07
N GLY A 95 14.53 9.92 34.74
CA GLY A 95 13.74 10.71 33.79
C GLY A 95 14.35 12.07 33.44
N ASP A 96 15.55 12.36 33.92
CA ASP A 96 16.25 13.60 33.59
C ASP A 96 16.93 13.48 32.21
N PRO A 97 16.98 14.55 31.40
CA PRO A 97 17.66 14.51 30.12
C PRO A 97 19.18 14.31 30.33
N ILE A 98 19.77 13.42 29.56
CA ILE A 98 21.23 13.30 29.49
C ILE A 98 21.73 14.48 28.67
N LEU A 99 22.72 15.21 29.20
CA LEU A 99 23.29 16.35 28.50
C LEU A 99 24.57 15.96 27.76
N HIS A 100 24.79 16.58 26.62
CA HIS A 100 26.02 16.41 25.85
C HIS A 100 27.22 17.01 26.62
N PRO A 101 28.32 16.26 26.81
CA PRO A 101 29.39 16.65 27.74
C PRO A 101 30.14 17.93 27.31
N VAL A 102 30.05 18.32 26.04
CA VAL A 102 30.76 19.50 25.49
C VAL A 102 29.82 20.69 25.34
N THR A 103 28.59 20.48 24.81
CA THR A 103 27.66 21.57 24.52
C THR A 103 26.70 21.88 25.64
N GLY A 104 26.47 20.95 26.56
CA GLY A 104 25.46 21.07 27.64
C GLY A 104 24.02 20.97 27.17
N GLU A 105 23.78 20.70 25.89
CA GLU A 105 22.45 20.53 25.32
C GLU A 105 21.93 19.09 25.54
N PRO A 106 20.59 18.85 25.49
CA PRO A 106 20.05 17.51 25.57
C PRO A 106 20.63 16.60 24.49
N TYR A 107 21.19 15.46 24.95
CA TYR A 107 21.79 14.47 24.06
C TYR A 107 20.72 13.69 23.30
N PHE A 108 20.90 13.56 22.02
CA PHE A 108 20.05 12.74 21.16
C PHE A 108 20.87 11.86 20.21
N GLU A 109 20.25 10.84 19.69
CA GLU A 109 20.80 9.98 18.65
C GLU A 109 19.89 10.01 17.43
N HIS A 110 20.48 9.92 16.27
CA HIS A 110 19.74 9.68 15.03
C HIS A 110 19.29 8.22 14.99
N VAL A 111 18.01 8.00 14.73
CA VAL A 111 17.41 6.67 14.70
C VAL A 111 16.89 6.40 13.31
N GLY A 112 17.33 5.29 12.74
CA GLY A 112 16.88 4.85 11.42
C GLY A 112 16.50 3.39 11.39
N SER A 113 16.28 2.87 10.19
CA SER A 113 15.95 1.46 9.98
C SER A 113 16.49 0.97 8.65
N ASP A 114 17.51 0.14 8.70
CA ASP A 114 18.07 -0.54 7.52
C ASP A 114 17.03 -1.38 6.80
N THR A 115 16.09 -1.97 7.53
CA THR A 115 15.01 -2.76 6.93
C THR A 115 14.09 -1.88 6.07
N VAL A 116 13.73 -0.69 6.55
CA VAL A 116 12.93 0.26 5.77
C VAL A 116 13.70 0.74 4.56
N LEU A 117 14.99 1.08 4.72
CA LEU A 117 15.88 1.48 3.63
C LEU A 117 15.94 0.40 2.53
N ILE A 118 16.19 -0.85 2.91
CA ILE A 118 16.25 -1.96 1.96
C ILE A 118 14.91 -2.15 1.24
N THR A 119 13.79 -2.02 1.97
CA THR A 119 12.44 -2.14 1.39
C THR A 119 12.18 -1.05 0.36
N LEU A 120 12.50 0.20 0.67
CA LEU A 120 12.36 1.33 -0.26
C LEU A 120 13.26 1.15 -1.50
N LEU A 121 14.51 0.72 -1.31
CA LEU A 121 15.43 0.45 -2.43
C LEU A 121 14.90 -0.65 -3.36
N LYS A 122 14.32 -1.71 -2.80
CA LYS A 122 13.69 -2.78 -3.59
C LYS A 122 12.43 -2.32 -4.33
N ALA A 123 11.64 -1.44 -3.72
CA ALA A 123 10.44 -0.88 -4.33
C ALA A 123 10.76 0.10 -5.47
N HIS A 124 11.66 1.05 -5.22
CA HIS A 124 11.97 2.12 -6.19
C HIS A 124 12.99 1.70 -7.28
N ARG A 125 13.85 0.72 -7.00
CA ARG A 125 14.86 0.23 -7.94
C ARG A 125 14.90 -1.30 -7.99
N PRO A 126 13.78 -1.95 -8.38
CA PRO A 126 13.68 -3.43 -8.37
C PRO A 126 14.71 -4.09 -9.28
N ASP A 127 15.10 -3.47 -10.38
CA ASP A 127 16.10 -4.01 -11.31
C ASP A 127 17.47 -4.19 -10.65
N LYS A 128 17.80 -3.33 -9.69
CA LYS A 128 19.09 -3.33 -9.00
C LYS A 128 19.07 -4.08 -7.66
N TYR A 129 17.96 -3.97 -6.91
CA TYR A 129 17.92 -4.40 -5.48
C TYR A 129 16.93 -5.52 -5.19
N LYS A 130 16.13 -6.00 -6.17
CA LYS A 130 15.23 -7.14 -5.91
C LYS A 130 16.01 -8.40 -5.58
N ASP A 131 15.47 -9.20 -4.68
CA ASP A 131 16.01 -10.52 -4.40
C ASP A 131 15.86 -11.41 -5.63
N ARG A 132 16.98 -11.90 -6.15
CA ARG A 132 17.00 -12.91 -7.20
C ARG A 132 17.10 -14.28 -6.53
N LYS A 133 16.04 -15.07 -6.66
CA LYS A 133 16.07 -16.48 -6.29
C LYS A 133 16.27 -17.29 -7.58
N GLU A 134 17.42 -17.91 -7.72
CA GLU A 134 17.61 -18.92 -8.73
C GLU A 134 17.13 -20.26 -8.15
N VAL A 135 16.08 -20.81 -8.73
CA VAL A 135 15.55 -22.11 -8.31
C VAL A 135 16.08 -23.15 -9.28
N THR A 136 17.05 -23.91 -8.84
CA THR A 136 17.67 -25.00 -9.61
C THR A 136 17.21 -26.34 -9.05
N GLY A 137 17.30 -27.38 -9.88
CA GLY A 137 17.16 -28.75 -9.44
C GLY A 137 18.36 -29.23 -8.59
N LYS A 138 18.36 -30.51 -8.24
CA LYS A 138 19.47 -31.13 -7.50
C LYS A 138 20.79 -30.86 -8.22
N ASP A 139 21.81 -30.49 -7.46
CA ASP A 139 23.18 -30.22 -7.94
C ASP A 139 23.28 -29.08 -8.99
N GLY A 140 22.34 -28.07 -8.94
CA GLY A 140 22.36 -26.96 -9.87
C GLY A 140 21.76 -27.25 -11.24
N ALA A 141 21.19 -28.42 -11.45
CA ALA A 141 20.57 -28.79 -12.72
C ALA A 141 19.31 -27.93 -13.00
N PRO A 142 18.94 -27.70 -14.27
CA PRO A 142 17.69 -27.03 -14.60
C PRO A 142 16.50 -27.79 -14.00
N LEU A 143 15.51 -27.07 -13.44
CA LEU A 143 14.26 -27.66 -12.90
C LEU A 143 13.50 -28.47 -13.93
N VAL A 144 13.52 -28.00 -15.18
CA VAL A 144 12.97 -28.73 -16.32
C VAL A 144 14.17 -29.22 -17.13
N PRO A 145 14.41 -30.54 -17.19
CA PRO A 145 15.51 -31.05 -18.00
C PRO A 145 15.28 -30.63 -19.46
N PRO A 146 16.36 -30.31 -20.20
CA PRO A 146 16.24 -30.01 -21.60
C PRO A 146 15.54 -31.18 -22.29
N SER A 147 14.46 -30.87 -23.00
CA SER A 147 13.71 -31.91 -23.74
C SER A 147 14.66 -32.60 -24.71
N ASP A 148 14.85 -33.89 -24.52
CA ASP A 148 15.65 -34.69 -25.45
C ASP A 148 14.87 -34.83 -26.77
N LEU A 149 15.12 -33.94 -27.71
CA LEU A 149 14.52 -33.93 -29.02
C LEU A 149 15.21 -34.92 -29.99
N SER A 150 16.21 -35.67 -29.54
CA SER A 150 16.96 -36.58 -30.39
C SER A 150 16.10 -37.74 -30.88
N ARG A 151 15.11 -38.13 -30.07
CA ARG A 151 14.17 -39.22 -30.36
C ARG A 151 12.99 -38.85 -31.24
N LEU A 152 12.81 -37.55 -31.50
CA LEU A 152 11.73 -37.07 -32.34
C LEU A 152 12.07 -37.23 -33.81
N THR A 153 11.08 -37.64 -34.60
CA THR A 153 11.16 -37.68 -36.05
C THR A 153 11.25 -36.25 -36.62
N ARG A 154 11.64 -36.15 -37.91
CA ARG A 154 11.68 -34.83 -38.58
C ARG A 154 10.29 -34.15 -38.58
N GLU A 155 9.23 -34.95 -38.73
CA GLU A 155 7.85 -34.46 -38.74
C GLU A 155 7.43 -33.92 -37.39
N ASP A 156 7.75 -34.62 -36.28
CA ASP A 156 7.48 -34.17 -34.91
C ASP A 156 8.21 -32.87 -34.59
N LYS A 157 9.45 -32.71 -35.02
CA LYS A 157 10.22 -31.48 -34.86
C LYS A 157 9.59 -30.30 -35.57
N LEU A 158 9.08 -30.51 -36.80
CA LEU A 158 8.38 -29.49 -37.57
C LEU A 158 7.04 -29.09 -36.90
N ALA A 159 6.29 -30.08 -36.34
CA ALA A 159 5.07 -29.81 -35.60
C ALA A 159 5.33 -28.98 -34.35
N LEU A 160 6.39 -29.30 -33.57
CA LEU A 160 6.81 -28.51 -32.42
C LEU A 160 7.17 -27.08 -32.77
N LEU A 161 7.89 -26.88 -33.87
CA LEU A 161 8.22 -25.54 -34.36
C LEU A 161 6.98 -24.74 -34.76
N ALA A 162 6.00 -25.40 -35.37
CA ALA A 162 4.72 -24.76 -35.73
C ALA A 162 3.92 -24.36 -34.46
N ILE A 163 3.88 -25.21 -33.44
CA ILE A 163 3.25 -24.91 -32.13
C ILE A 163 3.98 -23.75 -31.44
N ARG A 164 5.30 -23.77 -31.37
CA ARG A 164 6.11 -22.70 -30.77
C ARG A 164 5.86 -21.35 -31.45
N ARG A 165 5.73 -21.35 -32.78
CA ARG A 165 5.42 -20.13 -33.56
C ARG A 165 4.05 -19.57 -33.24
N LYS A 166 3.05 -20.41 -32.93
CA LYS A 166 1.70 -20.00 -32.51
C LYS A 166 1.67 -19.46 -31.07
N LEU A 167 2.59 -19.88 -30.22
CA LEU A 167 2.68 -19.49 -28.81
C LEU A 167 3.57 -18.23 -28.60
N GLN A 168 4.31 -17.78 -29.63
CA GLN A 168 5.02 -16.51 -29.53
C GLN A 168 4.00 -15.37 -29.62
N PRO A 169 4.01 -14.42 -28.65
CA PRO A 169 3.19 -13.22 -28.76
C PRO A 169 3.55 -12.51 -30.07
N LYS A 170 2.55 -12.05 -30.80
CA LYS A 170 2.79 -11.21 -31.96
C LYS A 170 3.49 -9.95 -31.48
N GLU A 171 4.68 -9.66 -32.03
CA GLU A 171 5.31 -8.34 -31.91
C GLU A 171 4.31 -7.30 -32.44
N GLY A 172 3.54 -6.66 -31.55
CA GLY A 172 2.55 -5.66 -31.95
C GLY A 172 1.48 -5.31 -30.92
N ASP A 173 1.37 -6.05 -29.79
CA ASP A 173 0.36 -5.75 -28.75
C ASP A 173 0.98 -5.09 -27.49
N ALA A 174 2.02 -4.26 -27.68
CA ALA A 174 2.58 -3.38 -26.66
C ALA A 174 2.40 -1.93 -27.14
N GLU A 175 1.19 -1.39 -26.99
CA GLU A 175 0.89 0.04 -26.87
C GLU A 175 0.13 0.28 -25.56
#